data_d4700f0c4abb338d49955c9a7c4cc36c
#
_entry.id   d4700f0c4abb338d49955c9a7c4cc36c
#
_cell.length_a   1.000
_cell.length_b   1.000
_cell.length_c   1.000
_cell.angle_alpha   90.00
_cell.angle_beta   90.00
_cell.angle_gamma   90.00
#
_symmetry.space_group_name_H-M   'P 1'
#
loop_
_entity.id
_entity.type
_entity.pdbx_description
1 polymer ?
#
loop_
_entity_poly.entity_id
_entity_poly.type
_entity_poly.pdbx_seq_one_letter_code
_entity_poly.pdbx_strand_id
1 'polypeptide(L)'
;AKTSMQTKLVRKDSDLLADIIVKSVVAVTEKEGENYEVDIDDIKVEKKAGGSIKDSMIIEGIVLDKEIVHGGMPRKITDAKIALINTALEISKTETDAKINISNPQQLKSFLDEENRMLKTMVDKVIGSGANVVLCQKGLDDMAQHYLAKAGIIAVRRIKESDLTK
;
A
#
# COMPACT_ATOMS: atom_id res chain seq x y z
N ALA A 1 24.41 -9.74 -17.07
CA ALA A 1 23.64 -8.51 -17.21
C ALA A 1 24.19 -7.61 -18.34
N LYS A 2 25.44 -7.11 -18.28
CA LYS A 2 26.01 -6.19 -19.29
C LYS A 2 25.92 -6.73 -20.72
N THR A 3 26.26 -7.98 -20.96
CA THR A 3 26.25 -8.61 -22.28
C THR A 3 24.87 -8.54 -22.96
N SER A 4 23.81 -8.80 -22.22
CA SER A 4 22.44 -8.74 -22.75
C SER A 4 21.93 -7.33 -23.03
N MET A 5 22.56 -6.31 -22.47
CA MET A 5 22.19 -4.90 -22.66
C MET A 5 22.98 -4.20 -23.78
N GLN A 6 24.10 -4.76 -24.23
CA GLN A 6 24.98 -4.12 -25.22
C GLN A 6 24.34 -3.87 -26.57
N THR A 7 23.36 -4.70 -26.96
CA THR A 7 22.61 -4.57 -28.22
C THR A 7 21.29 -3.81 -28.08
N LYS A 8 21.03 -3.27 -26.88
CA LYS A 8 19.77 -2.58 -26.54
C LYS A 8 19.96 -1.07 -26.44
N LEU A 9 18.86 -0.33 -26.45
CA LEU A 9 18.85 1.14 -26.32
C LEU A 9 19.53 1.64 -25.05
N VAL A 10 19.55 0.81 -24.00
CA VAL A 10 20.14 1.13 -22.69
C VAL A 10 21.66 0.90 -22.61
N ARG A 11 22.33 0.63 -23.75
CA ARG A 11 23.78 0.34 -23.82
C ARG A 11 24.63 1.38 -23.07
N LYS A 12 24.29 2.66 -23.21
CA LYS A 12 25.07 3.76 -22.59
C LYS A 12 25.05 3.73 -21.06
N ASP A 13 23.97 3.21 -20.48
CA ASP A 13 23.76 3.16 -19.03
C ASP A 13 23.84 1.72 -18.50
N SER A 14 24.43 0.82 -19.29
CA SER A 14 24.53 -0.62 -18.99
C SER A 14 25.31 -0.92 -17.71
N ASP A 15 26.26 -0.08 -17.32
CA ASP A 15 27.06 -0.27 -16.11
C ASP A 15 26.20 -0.02 -14.86
N LEU A 16 25.46 1.09 -14.84
CA LEU A 16 24.55 1.43 -13.74
C LEU A 16 23.42 0.38 -13.60
N LEU A 17 22.77 0.05 -14.72
CA LEU A 17 21.68 -0.91 -14.72
C LEU A 17 22.15 -2.31 -14.34
N ALA A 18 23.34 -2.72 -14.76
CA ALA A 18 23.91 -4.01 -14.37
C ALA A 18 24.20 -4.08 -12.86
N ASP A 19 24.69 -2.99 -12.28
CA ASP A 19 24.95 -2.90 -10.84
C ASP A 19 23.62 -3.01 -10.05
N ILE A 20 22.59 -2.27 -10.47
CA ILE A 20 21.25 -2.34 -9.87
C ILE A 20 20.68 -3.75 -9.95
N ILE A 21 20.73 -4.39 -11.13
CA ILE A 21 20.22 -5.75 -11.35
C ILE A 21 20.93 -6.76 -10.45
N VAL A 22 22.25 -6.70 -10.39
CA VAL A 22 23.03 -7.64 -9.56
C VAL A 22 22.70 -7.46 -8.08
N LYS A 23 22.65 -6.21 -7.62
CA LYS A 23 22.28 -5.92 -6.23
C LYS A 23 20.85 -6.38 -5.90
N SER A 24 19.90 -6.19 -6.82
CA SER A 24 18.52 -6.65 -6.62
C SER A 24 18.45 -8.17 -6.45
N VAL A 25 19.15 -8.92 -7.31
CA VAL A 25 19.19 -10.38 -7.26
C VAL A 25 19.84 -10.86 -5.97
N VAL A 26 20.96 -10.24 -5.58
CA VAL A 26 21.66 -10.59 -4.33
C VAL A 26 20.78 -10.32 -3.10
N ALA A 27 19.99 -9.22 -3.12
CA ALA A 27 19.14 -8.84 -2.01
C ALA A 27 17.99 -9.84 -1.74
N VAL A 28 17.48 -10.51 -2.79
CA VAL A 28 16.41 -11.52 -2.68
C VAL A 28 16.94 -12.96 -2.69
N THR A 29 18.27 -13.13 -2.64
CA THR A 29 18.88 -14.46 -2.62
C THR A 29 18.78 -15.07 -1.22
N GLU A 30 18.09 -16.19 -1.12
CA GLU A 30 17.99 -16.98 0.10
C GLU A 30 18.96 -18.17 0.05
N LYS A 31 19.49 -18.53 1.22
CA LYS A 31 20.36 -19.70 1.35
C LYS A 31 19.56 -20.88 1.86
N GLU A 32 19.37 -21.88 1.04
CA GLU A 32 18.71 -23.12 1.37
C GLU A 32 19.73 -24.27 1.48
N GLY A 33 20.20 -24.55 2.69
CA GLY A 33 21.26 -25.55 2.93
C GLY A 33 22.61 -25.15 2.32
N GLU A 34 23.09 -25.93 1.34
CA GLU A 34 24.32 -25.63 0.58
C GLU A 34 24.06 -24.86 -0.72
N ASN A 35 22.80 -24.69 -1.11
CA ASN A 35 22.40 -24.02 -2.33
C ASN A 35 21.90 -22.59 -2.07
N TYR A 36 21.85 -21.80 -3.15
CA TYR A 36 21.23 -20.47 -3.14
C TYR A 36 20.02 -20.49 -4.06
N GLU A 37 18.89 -20.02 -3.55
CA GLU A 37 17.65 -19.88 -4.30
C GLU A 37 17.31 -18.41 -4.51
N VAL A 38 16.76 -18.09 -5.68
CA VAL A 38 16.38 -16.73 -6.04
C VAL A 38 15.02 -16.80 -6.72
N ASP A 39 14.01 -16.18 -6.10
CA ASP A 39 12.74 -15.93 -6.74
C ASP A 39 12.75 -14.55 -7.39
N ILE A 40 12.63 -14.52 -8.72
CA ILE A 40 12.60 -13.28 -9.50
C ILE A 40 11.32 -12.49 -9.22
N ASP A 41 10.24 -13.15 -8.82
CA ASP A 41 8.96 -12.51 -8.52
C ASP A 41 9.04 -11.63 -7.27
N ASP A 42 10.05 -11.82 -6.42
CA ASP A 42 10.33 -10.95 -5.29
C ASP A 42 10.94 -9.60 -5.68
N ILE A 43 11.45 -9.48 -6.91
CA ILE A 43 11.98 -8.23 -7.43
C ILE A 43 10.86 -7.46 -8.13
N LYS A 44 10.40 -6.36 -7.52
CA LYS A 44 9.42 -5.46 -8.13
C LYS A 44 10.13 -4.32 -8.87
N VAL A 45 9.79 -4.15 -10.16
CA VAL A 45 10.29 -3.05 -10.97
C VAL A 45 9.16 -2.03 -11.19
N GLU A 46 9.31 -0.85 -10.59
CA GLU A 46 8.40 0.27 -10.81
C GLU A 46 9.01 1.27 -11.79
N LYS A 47 8.17 1.84 -12.66
CA LYS A 47 8.57 2.79 -13.70
C LYS A 47 7.91 4.13 -13.43
N LYS A 48 8.71 5.19 -13.42
CA LYS A 48 8.21 6.56 -13.29
C LYS A 48 8.71 7.40 -14.45
N ALA A 49 7.79 8.07 -15.13
CA ALA A 49 8.13 9.03 -16.18
C ALA A 49 8.64 10.35 -15.57
N GLY A 50 9.45 11.10 -16.36
CA GLY A 50 9.91 12.44 -15.99
C GLY A 50 11.33 12.52 -15.42
N GLY A 51 12.07 11.40 -15.38
CA GLY A 51 13.47 11.36 -14.98
C GLY A 51 14.39 10.77 -16.05
N SER A 52 15.67 10.66 -15.73
CA SER A 52 16.70 9.99 -16.51
C SER A 52 16.87 8.54 -16.04
N ILE A 53 17.39 7.66 -16.91
CA ILE A 53 17.82 6.31 -16.51
C ILE A 53 18.82 6.36 -15.35
N LYS A 54 19.64 7.42 -15.28
CA LYS A 54 20.61 7.63 -14.22
C LYS A 54 20.01 7.87 -12.84
N ASP A 55 18.73 8.25 -12.79
CA ASP A 55 17.98 8.43 -11.54
C ASP A 55 17.40 7.12 -11.01
N SER A 56 17.60 6.02 -11.74
CA SER A 56 17.18 4.68 -11.30
C SER A 56 17.99 4.23 -10.10
N MET A 57 17.30 3.73 -9.09
CA MET A 57 17.90 3.27 -7.84
C MET A 57 17.25 1.98 -7.35
N ILE A 58 17.96 1.23 -6.55
CA ILE A 58 17.41 0.12 -5.78
C ILE A 58 16.87 0.65 -4.44
N ILE A 59 15.73 0.13 -4.03
CA ILE A 59 15.12 0.39 -2.72
C ILE A 59 15.01 -0.96 -2.00
N GLU A 60 15.62 -1.05 -0.84
CA GLU A 60 15.48 -2.21 0.04
C GLU A 60 14.17 -2.07 0.81
N GLY A 61 13.11 -2.71 0.30
CA GLY A 61 11.76 -2.62 0.83
C GLY A 61 10.71 -2.67 -0.28
N ILE A 62 9.46 -2.44 0.08
CA ILE A 62 8.33 -2.52 -0.84
C ILE A 62 7.99 -1.12 -1.39
N VAL A 63 7.93 -1.00 -2.71
CA VAL A 63 7.47 0.20 -3.40
C VAL A 63 6.02 0.00 -3.85
N LEU A 64 5.13 0.82 -3.33
CA LEU A 64 3.71 0.79 -3.67
C LEU A 64 3.40 1.92 -4.67
N ASP A 65 2.81 1.56 -5.83
CA ASP A 65 2.27 2.51 -6.79
C ASP A 65 0.90 3.01 -6.31
N LYS A 66 0.91 3.66 -5.15
CA LYS A 66 -0.29 4.21 -4.50
C LYS A 66 0.07 5.48 -3.74
N GLU A 67 -0.91 6.36 -3.63
CA GLU A 67 -0.78 7.59 -2.86
C GLU A 67 -1.42 7.46 -1.48
N ILE A 68 -0.96 8.31 -0.56
CA ILE A 68 -1.57 8.48 0.76
C ILE A 68 -2.97 9.05 0.55
N VAL A 69 -3.97 8.43 1.19
CA VAL A 69 -5.38 8.71 0.90
C VAL A 69 -5.89 10.07 1.36
N HIS A 70 -5.21 10.73 2.30
CA HIS A 70 -5.67 12.01 2.86
C HIS A 70 -4.51 12.99 3.08
N GLY A 71 -4.68 14.23 2.63
CA GLY A 71 -3.64 15.27 2.70
C GLY A 71 -3.20 15.67 4.11
N GLY A 72 -4.02 15.40 5.13
CA GLY A 72 -3.69 15.65 6.54
C GLY A 72 -2.86 14.56 7.19
N MET A 73 -2.56 13.47 6.49
CA MET A 73 -1.70 12.40 6.99
C MET A 73 -0.22 12.78 6.88
N PRO A 74 0.64 12.31 7.79
CA PRO A 74 2.08 12.51 7.68
C PRO A 74 2.61 11.85 6.40
N ARG A 75 3.63 12.43 5.79
CA ARG A 75 4.27 11.90 4.57
C ARG A 75 5.46 10.99 4.86
N LYS A 76 5.95 11.01 6.08
CA LYS A 76 7.10 10.24 6.53
C LYS A 76 6.89 9.81 7.98
N ILE A 77 7.12 8.54 8.24
CA ILE A 77 7.12 7.97 9.58
C ILE A 77 8.42 7.18 9.75
N THR A 78 9.08 7.36 10.88
CA THR A 78 10.18 6.53 11.36
C THR A 78 9.62 5.48 12.31
N ASP A 79 10.25 4.31 12.37
CA ASP A 79 9.82 3.18 13.22
C ASP A 79 8.36 2.77 12.94
N ALA A 80 8.07 2.54 11.66
CA ALA A 80 6.74 2.22 11.19
C ALA A 80 6.24 0.87 11.75
N LYS A 81 5.09 0.90 12.45
CA LYS A 81 4.30 -0.28 12.80
C LYS A 81 3.17 -0.41 11.78
N ILE A 82 3.28 -1.39 10.91
CA ILE A 82 2.40 -1.54 9.75
C ILE A 82 1.28 -2.52 10.08
N ALA A 83 0.04 -2.08 9.92
CA ALA A 83 -1.14 -2.95 9.91
C ALA A 83 -1.53 -3.28 8.47
N LEU A 84 -1.58 -4.56 8.15
CA LEU A 84 -2.07 -5.07 6.87
C LEU A 84 -3.55 -5.45 7.03
N ILE A 85 -4.42 -4.85 6.21
CA ILE A 85 -5.87 -5.05 6.28
C ILE A 85 -6.37 -5.56 4.94
N ASN A 86 -6.93 -6.77 4.93
CA ASN A 86 -7.52 -7.40 3.74
C ASN A 86 -9.04 -7.14 3.61
N THR A 87 -9.63 -6.50 4.61
CA THR A 87 -11.06 -6.13 4.61
C THR A 87 -11.27 -4.66 4.27
N ALA A 88 -12.47 -4.31 3.81
CA ALA A 88 -12.82 -2.92 3.59
C ALA A 88 -13.05 -2.21 4.93
N LEU A 89 -12.51 -0.99 5.07
CA LEU A 89 -12.86 -0.07 6.15
C LEU A 89 -13.90 0.92 5.62
N GLU A 90 -15.00 0.37 5.14
CA GLU A 90 -16.14 1.09 4.61
C GLU A 90 -17.42 0.35 5.02
N ILE A 91 -18.52 1.05 5.07
CA ILE A 91 -19.83 0.43 5.31
C ILE A 91 -20.27 -0.20 4.00
N SER A 92 -20.26 -1.53 3.94
CA SER A 92 -20.83 -2.23 2.80
C SER A 92 -22.35 -2.11 2.83
N LYS A 93 -22.93 -1.65 1.73
CA LYS A 93 -24.37 -1.78 1.52
C LYS A 93 -24.73 -3.27 1.50
N THR A 94 -25.79 -3.65 2.20
CA THR A 94 -26.28 -5.02 2.18
C THR A 94 -26.58 -5.45 0.74
N GLU A 95 -26.15 -6.65 0.36
CA GLU A 95 -26.37 -7.22 -0.98
C GLU A 95 -27.85 -7.51 -1.27
N THR A 96 -28.70 -7.40 -0.26
CA THR A 96 -30.15 -7.50 -0.40
C THR A 96 -30.72 -6.12 -0.71
N ASP A 97 -31.61 -6.04 -1.71
CA ASP A 97 -32.41 -4.87 -2.09
C ASP A 97 -33.40 -4.44 -0.96
N ALA A 98 -32.94 -4.35 0.26
CA ALA A 98 -33.66 -3.80 1.37
C ALA A 98 -33.81 -2.28 1.15
N LYS A 99 -34.86 -1.87 0.47
CA LYS A 99 -35.26 -0.46 0.39
C LYS A 99 -35.71 -0.02 1.77
N ILE A 100 -34.82 0.64 2.50
CA ILE A 100 -35.22 1.30 3.75
C ILE A 100 -35.94 2.58 3.36
N ASN A 101 -37.27 2.58 3.50
CA ASN A 101 -38.07 3.77 3.32
C ASN A 101 -37.92 4.67 4.56
N ILE A 102 -37.03 5.64 4.44
CA ILE A 102 -36.82 6.66 5.47
C ILE A 102 -37.81 7.78 5.19
N SER A 103 -38.92 7.83 5.96
CA SER A 103 -39.98 8.84 5.82
C SER A 103 -39.74 10.07 6.70
N ASN A 104 -38.80 10.02 7.63
CA ASN A 104 -38.55 11.07 8.61
C ASN A 104 -37.10 11.52 8.63
N PRO A 105 -36.82 12.85 8.53
CA PRO A 105 -35.43 13.40 8.61
C PRO A 105 -34.67 12.98 9.87
N GLN A 106 -35.36 12.78 10.99
CA GLN A 106 -34.76 12.34 12.24
C GLN A 106 -34.25 10.91 12.15
N GLN A 107 -34.98 10.01 11.46
CA GLN A 107 -34.54 8.63 11.23
C GLN A 107 -33.29 8.59 10.33
N LEU A 108 -33.24 9.44 9.30
CA LEU A 108 -32.06 9.56 8.43
C LEU A 108 -30.82 9.97 9.24
N LYS A 109 -30.99 10.98 10.11
CA LYS A 109 -29.87 11.41 10.96
C LYS A 109 -29.40 10.31 11.89
N SER A 110 -30.30 9.60 12.55
CA SER A 110 -29.93 8.47 13.42
C SER A 110 -29.20 7.36 12.66
N PHE A 111 -29.56 7.13 11.40
CA PHE A 111 -28.92 6.13 10.55
C PHE A 111 -27.47 6.54 10.22
N LEU A 112 -27.28 7.81 9.82
CA LEU A 112 -25.95 8.37 9.55
C LEU A 112 -25.06 8.40 10.81
N ASP A 113 -25.63 8.69 11.95
CA ASP A 113 -24.92 8.69 13.22
C ASP A 113 -24.44 7.27 13.59
N GLU A 114 -25.27 6.24 13.32
CA GLU A 114 -24.89 4.85 13.55
C GLU A 114 -23.81 4.37 12.57
N GLU A 115 -23.92 4.74 11.29
CA GLU A 115 -22.86 4.46 10.30
C GLU A 115 -21.52 5.06 10.73
N ASN A 116 -21.52 6.32 11.15
CA ASN A 116 -20.31 6.98 11.65
C ASN A 116 -19.76 6.29 12.90
N ARG A 117 -20.62 5.82 13.80
CA ARG A 117 -20.22 5.09 14.99
C ARG A 117 -19.57 3.75 14.64
N MET A 118 -20.13 3.03 13.67
CA MET A 118 -19.55 1.77 13.19
C MET A 118 -18.17 2.00 12.57
N LEU A 119 -18.01 2.98 11.67
CA LEU A 119 -16.74 3.34 11.07
C LEU A 119 -15.69 3.74 12.13
N LYS A 120 -16.12 4.56 13.09
CA LYS A 120 -15.24 4.97 14.19
C LYS A 120 -14.77 3.75 14.99
N THR A 121 -15.66 2.82 15.32
CA THR A 121 -15.31 1.60 16.04
C THR A 121 -14.30 0.73 15.28
N MET A 122 -14.42 0.65 13.94
CA MET A 122 -13.45 -0.06 13.10
C MET A 122 -12.08 0.62 13.16
N VAL A 123 -12.05 1.95 13.02
CA VAL A 123 -10.82 2.74 13.08
C VAL A 123 -10.19 2.67 14.47
N ASP A 124 -10.98 2.76 15.54
CA ASP A 124 -10.50 2.67 16.91
C ASP A 124 -9.81 1.33 17.21
N LYS A 125 -10.27 0.23 16.59
CA LYS A 125 -9.57 -1.06 16.66
C LYS A 125 -8.19 -1.01 16.00
N VAL A 126 -8.09 -0.33 14.87
CA VAL A 126 -6.81 -0.15 14.16
C VAL A 126 -5.86 0.73 14.99
N ILE A 127 -6.36 1.83 15.54
CA ILE A 127 -5.59 2.71 16.43
C ILE A 127 -5.14 1.95 17.68
N GLY A 128 -6.02 1.14 18.25
CA GLY A 128 -5.75 0.33 19.45
C GLY A 128 -4.67 -0.75 19.23
N SER A 129 -4.40 -1.16 17.99
CA SER A 129 -3.29 -2.05 17.67
C SER A 129 -1.90 -1.39 17.79
N GLY A 130 -1.87 -0.06 17.90
CA GLY A 130 -0.64 0.72 17.94
C GLY A 130 0.05 0.88 16.60
N ALA A 131 -0.62 0.55 15.49
CA ALA A 131 -0.11 0.77 14.14
C ALA A 131 -0.09 2.27 13.80
N ASN A 132 0.97 2.70 13.14
CA ASN A 132 1.11 4.07 12.63
C ASN A 132 1.06 4.14 11.09
N VAL A 133 1.05 2.98 10.43
CA VAL A 133 0.84 2.84 8.99
C VAL A 133 -0.21 1.76 8.74
N VAL A 134 -1.16 2.04 7.87
CA VAL A 134 -2.23 1.13 7.47
C VAL A 134 -2.17 0.89 5.97
N LEU A 135 -2.01 -0.36 5.59
CA LEU A 135 -2.04 -0.82 4.21
C LEU A 135 -3.31 -1.64 4.00
N CYS A 136 -4.27 -1.07 3.27
CA CYS A 136 -5.57 -1.69 3.03
C CYS A 136 -5.68 -2.23 1.60
N GLN A 137 -6.04 -3.51 1.47
CA GLN A 137 -6.27 -4.15 0.17
C GLN A 137 -7.51 -3.57 -0.53
N LYS A 138 -8.55 -3.30 0.26
CA LYS A 138 -9.86 -2.86 -0.25
C LYS A 138 -10.06 -1.35 -0.09
N GLY A 139 -11.31 -0.92 -0.13
CA GLY A 139 -11.71 0.46 0.01
C GLY A 139 -11.54 0.98 1.45
N LEU A 140 -11.46 2.29 1.54
CA LEU A 140 -11.38 3.04 2.79
C LEU A 140 -12.34 4.22 2.69
N ASP A 141 -13.34 4.26 3.55
CA ASP A 141 -14.34 5.33 3.60
C ASP A 141 -13.69 6.67 3.94
N ASP A 142 -14.23 7.77 3.42
CA ASP A 142 -13.68 9.11 3.62
C ASP A 142 -13.68 9.53 5.09
N MET A 143 -14.69 9.12 5.86
CA MET A 143 -14.73 9.37 7.31
C MET A 143 -13.68 8.55 8.05
N ALA A 144 -13.45 7.30 7.63
CA ALA A 144 -12.37 6.48 8.19
C ALA A 144 -11.00 7.08 7.88
N GLN A 145 -10.78 7.60 6.66
CA GLN A 145 -9.56 8.34 6.29
C GLN A 145 -9.34 9.55 7.20
N HIS A 146 -10.41 10.32 7.45
CA HIS A 146 -10.35 11.48 8.33
C HIS A 146 -9.95 11.10 9.77
N TYR A 147 -10.55 10.06 10.34
CA TYR A 147 -10.21 9.59 11.68
C TYR A 147 -8.76 9.09 11.77
N LEU A 148 -8.28 8.34 10.78
CA LEU A 148 -6.88 7.90 10.71
C LEU A 148 -5.91 9.09 10.58
N ALA A 149 -6.25 10.08 9.74
CA ALA A 149 -5.45 11.30 9.59
C ALA A 149 -5.36 12.07 10.92
N LYS A 150 -6.48 12.19 11.64
CA LYS A 150 -6.52 12.84 12.96
C LYS A 150 -5.68 12.10 14.00
N ALA A 151 -5.55 10.78 13.88
CA ALA A 151 -4.68 9.95 14.72
C ALA A 151 -3.21 9.99 14.27
N GLY A 152 -2.86 10.70 13.18
CA GLY A 152 -1.51 10.77 12.65
C GLY A 152 -1.03 9.48 11.97
N ILE A 153 -1.94 8.63 11.53
CA ILE A 153 -1.67 7.36 10.88
C ILE A 153 -1.63 7.56 9.37
N ILE A 154 -0.61 7.02 8.69
CA ILE A 154 -0.59 6.94 7.24
C ILE A 154 -1.51 5.81 6.79
N ALA A 155 -2.37 6.07 5.83
CA ALA A 155 -3.20 5.02 5.23
C ALA A 155 -3.06 5.02 3.71
N VAL A 156 -3.01 3.82 3.15
CA VAL A 156 -3.00 3.56 1.72
C VAL A 156 -4.07 2.53 1.41
N ARG A 157 -4.87 2.78 0.37
CA ARG A 157 -5.99 1.90 -0.03
C ARG A 157 -5.75 1.21 -1.37
N ARG A 158 -6.51 0.14 -1.62
CA ARG A 158 -6.51 -0.60 -2.89
C ARG A 158 -5.13 -1.12 -3.27
N ILE A 159 -4.41 -1.65 -2.30
CA ILE A 159 -3.13 -2.31 -2.52
C ILE A 159 -3.40 -3.69 -3.10
N LYS A 160 -2.58 -4.10 -4.05
CA LYS A 160 -2.68 -5.44 -4.64
C LYS A 160 -2.33 -6.50 -3.60
N GLU A 161 -3.02 -7.62 -3.64
CA GLU A 161 -2.77 -8.74 -2.74
C GLU A 161 -1.32 -9.23 -2.84
N SER A 162 -0.79 -9.33 -4.06
CA SER A 162 0.61 -9.69 -4.32
C SER A 162 1.65 -8.75 -3.68
N ASP A 163 1.27 -7.49 -3.41
CA ASP A 163 2.15 -6.52 -2.72
C ASP A 163 2.01 -6.61 -1.19
N LEU A 164 0.93 -7.21 -0.69
CA LEU A 164 0.70 -7.43 0.74
C LEU A 164 1.27 -8.75 1.26
N THR A 165 1.48 -9.72 0.35
CA THR A 165 2.04 -11.03 0.68
C THR A 165 3.56 -11.06 0.69
N LYS A 166 4.21 -10.04 0.11
CA LYS A 166 5.65 -9.82 0.15
C LYS A 166 6.08 -9.16 1.46
#